data_33f0ca61d13ac37f130352f16a2d918e
#
_entry.id   33f0ca61d13ac37f130352f16a2d918e
#
_cell.length_a   1.000
_cell.length_b   1.000
_cell.length_c   1.000
_cell.angle_alpha   90.00
_cell.angle_beta   90.00
_cell.angle_gamma   90.00
#
_symmetry.space_group_name_H-M   'P 1'
#
loop_
_entity.id
_entity.type
_entity.pdbx_description
1 polymer ?
#
loop_
_entity_poly.entity_id
_entity_poly.type
_entity_poly.pdbx_seq_one_letter_code
_entity_poly.pdbx_strand_id
1 'polypeptide(L)'
;MLSKFSAATLLSTGLSIPASCRLIILLAALSVVGFHAGHAAPPPAAQPLALTPPMGWNDWAHYQCGINEQIILDNASALVKTGLAARGYSTVTIDDCWMLKDRDAAGNLQADPVRFPHGMKYVADAVHHLGLKFGIYEDSGSTTCAEFAGSGWPKGGGSDHFIQDASLFASWGVDYLKLDGCNVYVYFASEGPAAYRKAYDEEHVALKNTGRPIVFSESAPAYFEFSPEWYDVLTWVRNFGQLWREGDDIATYSAKTPDQPRFASVLWNYAYNLPLGRFQKPGNWNDPDFIIAGDPGMSLAESRSQLALWSMMSAPLILSSDVGKLNPDALAILGNRRVIAIDQDPLGQMATLVERKPGMDLLLKPLKDGDYAVAVLNRSEAPLEVIIDPVALGFASASGCTFDAENLWSGERTFTLTTLNADIAPHDTAIWSIHTHTACGEPTRTGAIVMTTDKPHGSIDGYAHCLAATGAVEECAGTPEQTWTFTEEGALDSAQGCLSAVDGKPALKPCSGADAQQHWNYTLSGNLVNASNNLCLTNASPSATGQPLTVQACGHNQLNQIWSLPN
;
A
#
# COMPACT_ATOMS: atom_id res chain seq x y z
N MET A 1 55.96 -2.82 4.97
CA MET A 1 56.66 -2.72 6.27
C MET A 1 55.63 -3.19 7.29
N LEU A 2 55.58 -4.49 7.64
CA LEU A 2 56.29 -5.18 8.72
C LEU A 2 56.13 -4.44 10.07
N SER A 3 55.47 -4.96 11.11
CA SER A 3 55.94 -6.12 11.85
C SER A 3 54.86 -6.74 12.80
N LYS A 4 54.91 -8.02 12.86
CA LYS A 4 54.34 -8.95 13.89
C LYS A 4 55.01 -8.77 15.25
N PHE A 5 54.38 -9.15 16.34
CA PHE A 5 54.97 -9.87 17.50
C PHE A 5 53.88 -10.65 18.26
N SER A 6 54.19 -11.64 18.62
CA SER A 6 54.22 -13.04 18.98
C SER A 6 54.04 -13.23 20.49
N ALA A 7 53.44 -14.34 20.82
CA ALA A 7 53.17 -14.86 22.16
C ALA A 7 54.43 -15.22 22.97
N ALA A 8 54.35 -15.23 24.29
CA ALA A 8 55.24 -15.97 25.16
C ALA A 8 54.51 -16.56 26.37
N THR A 9 54.57 -17.87 26.42
CA THR A 9 54.25 -18.77 27.52
C THR A 9 55.38 -18.73 28.57
N LEU A 10 55.08 -18.81 29.87
CA LEU A 10 56.05 -19.22 30.88
C LEU A 10 55.39 -20.06 32.00
N LEU A 11 56.13 -21.12 32.28
CA LEU A 11 55.86 -22.26 33.13
C LEU A 11 55.93 -21.97 34.65
N SER A 12 55.24 -22.89 35.32
CA SER A 12 55.26 -23.33 36.69
C SER A 12 56.58 -23.31 37.46
N THR A 13 56.51 -23.00 38.76
CA THR A 13 57.29 -23.72 39.79
C THR A 13 56.49 -23.81 41.07
N GLY A 14 56.33 -25.03 41.58
CA GLY A 14 55.70 -25.32 42.83
C GLY A 14 56.66 -25.19 44.02
N LEU A 15 56.12 -24.99 45.19
CA LEU A 15 56.77 -25.31 46.49
C LEU A 15 55.73 -25.84 47.47
N SER A 16 56.12 -26.96 48.09
CA SER A 16 55.35 -27.76 49.04
C SER A 16 55.70 -27.41 50.52
N ILE A 17 54.63 -27.26 51.32
CA ILE A 17 54.31 -27.71 52.67
C ILE A 17 55.35 -27.46 53.83
N PRO A 18 54.93 -27.19 55.14
CA PRO A 18 54.24 -28.19 55.94
C PRO A 18 53.12 -27.66 56.88
N ALA A 19 52.39 -28.70 57.39
CA ALA A 19 51.27 -28.57 58.32
C ALA A 19 51.64 -28.16 59.76
N SER A 20 50.64 -27.69 60.45
CA SER A 20 50.36 -27.68 61.87
C SER A 20 50.21 -26.32 62.53
N CYS A 21 48.98 -25.88 62.73
CA CYS A 21 48.50 -25.41 64.02
C CYS A 21 46.97 -25.22 63.96
N ARG A 22 46.26 -25.98 64.78
CA ARG A 22 44.82 -25.82 64.99
C ARG A 22 44.57 -24.56 65.85
N LEU A 23 43.85 -23.60 65.31
CA LEU A 23 43.22 -22.52 66.11
C LEU A 23 41.75 -22.42 65.70
N ILE A 24 40.89 -22.78 66.66
CA ILE A 24 39.44 -22.67 66.53
C ILE A 24 39.07 -21.18 66.65
N ILE A 25 38.60 -20.59 65.58
CA ILE A 25 37.95 -19.27 65.63
C ILE A 25 36.50 -19.48 65.18
N LEU A 26 35.56 -19.28 66.11
CA LEU A 26 34.13 -19.10 65.79
C LEU A 26 33.96 -17.85 64.98
N LEU A 27 33.60 -17.99 63.71
CA LEU A 27 33.12 -16.88 62.89
C LEU A 27 31.61 -16.97 62.84
N ALA A 28 30.96 -15.96 63.42
CA ALA A 28 29.53 -15.72 63.26
C ALA A 28 29.24 -15.38 61.79
N ALA A 29 28.46 -16.20 61.12
CA ALA A 29 27.99 -15.93 59.75
C ALA A 29 26.91 -14.87 59.83
N LEU A 30 27.24 -13.63 59.50
CA LEU A 30 26.26 -12.62 59.11
C LEU A 30 25.81 -12.96 57.66
N SER A 31 24.60 -13.48 57.54
CA SER A 31 23.95 -13.66 56.25
C SER A 31 23.54 -12.27 55.70
N VAL A 32 24.35 -11.68 54.83
CA VAL A 32 23.94 -10.52 54.02
C VAL A 32 23.00 -11.06 52.95
N VAL A 33 21.71 -10.89 53.16
CA VAL A 33 20.71 -11.09 52.11
C VAL A 33 20.89 -9.95 51.09
N GLY A 34 21.67 -10.22 50.05
CA GLY A 34 21.77 -9.32 48.91
C GLY A 34 20.41 -9.27 48.16
N PHE A 35 19.69 -8.19 48.31
CA PHE A 35 18.60 -7.87 47.41
C PHE A 35 19.18 -7.65 46.01
N HIS A 36 19.14 -8.69 45.20
CA HIS A 36 19.27 -8.52 43.75
C HIS A 36 18.01 -7.82 43.28
N ALA A 37 18.11 -6.54 43.01
CA ALA A 37 17.11 -5.83 42.21
C ALA A 37 17.11 -6.55 40.83
N GLY A 38 16.15 -7.44 40.63
CA GLY A 38 15.90 -8.05 39.35
C GLY A 38 15.60 -6.91 38.35
N HIS A 39 16.54 -6.66 37.46
CA HIS A 39 16.24 -5.86 36.28
C HIS A 39 15.19 -6.67 35.52
N ALA A 40 13.95 -6.19 35.52
CA ALA A 40 12.94 -6.70 34.63
C ALA A 40 13.52 -6.62 33.21
N ALA A 41 13.50 -7.73 32.50
CA ALA A 41 13.86 -7.71 31.08
C ALA A 41 13.02 -6.62 30.39
N PRO A 42 13.62 -5.84 29.49
CA PRO A 42 12.84 -4.86 28.75
C PRO A 42 11.66 -5.61 28.07
N PRO A 43 10.46 -5.00 28.06
CA PRO A 43 9.33 -5.63 27.39
C PRO A 43 9.75 -6.01 25.95
N PRO A 44 9.30 -7.16 25.43
CA PRO A 44 9.61 -7.53 24.06
C PRO A 44 9.22 -6.38 23.15
N ALA A 45 10.09 -6.06 22.19
CA ALA A 45 9.81 -5.01 21.20
C ALA A 45 8.44 -5.31 20.57
N ALA A 46 7.59 -4.29 20.49
CA ALA A 46 6.27 -4.44 19.87
C ALA A 46 6.44 -5.03 18.47
N GLN A 47 5.70 -6.09 18.17
CA GLN A 47 5.74 -6.70 16.83
C GLN A 47 5.26 -5.64 15.82
N PRO A 48 5.96 -5.51 14.67
CA PRO A 48 5.50 -4.61 13.63
C PRO A 48 4.07 -4.97 13.18
N LEU A 49 3.23 -3.97 12.99
CA LEU A 49 1.85 -4.16 12.55
C LEU A 49 1.78 -4.23 11.02
N ALA A 50 0.78 -4.94 10.50
CA ALA A 50 0.44 -4.98 9.07
C ALA A 50 1.66 -5.27 8.16
N LEU A 51 2.48 -6.28 8.47
CA LEU A 51 3.63 -6.66 7.65
C LEU A 51 3.24 -7.13 6.24
N THR A 52 1.99 -7.57 6.07
CA THR A 52 1.32 -7.75 4.78
C THR A 52 0.09 -6.83 4.74
N PRO A 53 -0.48 -6.54 3.55
CA PRO A 53 -1.65 -5.68 3.45
C PRO A 53 -2.79 -6.16 4.36
N PRO A 54 -3.45 -5.27 5.13
CA PRO A 54 -4.58 -5.66 5.96
C PRO A 54 -5.73 -6.25 5.15
N MET A 55 -6.39 -7.27 5.71
CA MET A 55 -7.57 -7.87 5.11
C MET A 55 -8.74 -7.83 6.09
N GLY A 56 -9.92 -7.47 5.58
CA GLY A 56 -11.09 -7.33 6.44
C GLY A 56 -12.37 -6.99 5.71
N TRP A 57 -13.28 -6.37 6.45
CA TRP A 57 -14.55 -5.87 5.99
C TRP A 57 -14.84 -4.51 6.63
N ASN A 58 -15.49 -3.64 5.86
CA ASN A 58 -15.99 -2.33 6.29
C ASN A 58 -17.38 -2.13 5.70
N ASP A 59 -18.26 -1.43 6.39
CA ASP A 59 -19.67 -1.30 5.99
C ASP A 59 -19.93 -0.22 4.92
N TRP A 60 -19.02 0.73 4.73
CA TRP A 60 -19.31 2.00 4.05
C TRP A 60 -19.83 1.88 2.63
N ALA A 61 -19.12 1.19 1.73
CA ALA A 61 -19.47 1.21 0.31
C ALA A 61 -20.82 0.52 0.00
N HIS A 62 -21.31 -0.32 0.91
CA HIS A 62 -22.61 -0.96 0.75
C HIS A 62 -23.71 -0.30 1.58
N TYR A 63 -23.45 0.01 2.85
CA TYR A 63 -24.48 0.44 3.80
C TYR A 63 -24.48 1.94 4.09
N GLN A 64 -23.34 2.62 3.93
CA GLN A 64 -23.16 4.03 4.31
C GLN A 64 -23.67 4.26 5.76
N CYS A 65 -24.44 5.32 6.03
CA CYS A 65 -25.05 5.53 7.33
C CYS A 65 -26.24 4.62 7.66
N GLY A 66 -26.58 3.68 6.79
CA GLY A 66 -27.66 2.71 7.00
C GLY A 66 -27.28 1.54 7.89
N ILE A 67 -26.46 1.74 8.89
CA ILE A 67 -25.88 0.72 9.77
C ILE A 67 -26.55 0.63 11.13
N ASN A 68 -26.43 -0.53 11.75
CA ASN A 68 -26.76 -0.78 13.14
C ASN A 68 -25.97 -1.99 13.66
N GLU A 69 -26.04 -2.23 14.96
CA GLU A 69 -25.36 -3.33 15.65
C GLU A 69 -25.59 -4.70 14.98
N GLN A 70 -26.84 -4.98 14.58
CA GLN A 70 -27.20 -6.27 13.97
C GLN A 70 -26.51 -6.46 12.62
N ILE A 71 -26.48 -5.44 11.75
CA ILE A 71 -25.82 -5.49 10.43
C ILE A 71 -24.33 -5.81 10.60
N ILE A 72 -23.66 -5.17 11.55
CA ILE A 72 -22.24 -5.41 11.82
C ILE A 72 -22.00 -6.85 12.26
N LEU A 73 -22.79 -7.34 13.24
CA LEU A 73 -22.64 -8.69 13.76
C LEU A 73 -23.02 -9.77 12.74
N ASP A 74 -24.01 -9.51 11.89
CA ASP A 74 -24.40 -10.42 10.80
C ASP A 74 -23.27 -10.56 9.77
N ASN A 75 -22.63 -9.46 9.35
CA ASN A 75 -21.52 -9.52 8.42
C ASN A 75 -20.27 -10.17 9.06
N ALA A 76 -19.96 -9.87 10.33
CA ALA A 76 -18.91 -10.57 11.07
C ALA A 76 -19.15 -12.09 11.11
N SER A 77 -20.37 -12.50 11.42
CA SER A 77 -20.79 -13.92 11.41
C SER A 77 -20.71 -14.52 9.99
N ALA A 78 -21.07 -13.76 8.96
CA ALA A 78 -21.02 -14.19 7.56
C ALA A 78 -19.57 -14.42 7.09
N LEU A 79 -18.62 -13.57 7.47
CA LEU A 79 -17.19 -13.79 7.17
C LEU A 79 -16.70 -15.15 7.68
N VAL A 80 -17.12 -15.53 8.88
CA VAL A 80 -16.76 -16.84 9.45
C VAL A 80 -17.50 -17.98 8.74
N LYS A 81 -18.82 -17.85 8.54
CA LYS A 81 -19.66 -18.90 7.93
C LYS A 81 -19.31 -19.19 6.47
N THR A 82 -18.96 -18.17 5.69
CA THR A 82 -18.55 -18.32 4.29
C THR A 82 -17.12 -18.82 4.14
N GLY A 83 -16.35 -18.81 5.23
CA GLY A 83 -14.93 -19.19 5.24
C GLY A 83 -13.99 -18.08 4.79
N LEU A 84 -14.45 -16.86 4.52
CA LEU A 84 -13.60 -15.71 4.15
C LEU A 84 -12.66 -15.32 5.30
N ALA A 85 -13.11 -15.41 6.56
CA ALA A 85 -12.24 -15.22 7.72
C ALA A 85 -11.02 -16.15 7.69
N ALA A 86 -11.20 -17.43 7.31
CA ALA A 86 -10.13 -18.41 7.17
C ALA A 86 -9.23 -18.16 5.92
N ARG A 87 -9.58 -17.18 5.08
CA ARG A 87 -8.75 -16.68 3.97
C ARG A 87 -7.93 -15.45 4.32
N GLY A 88 -8.14 -14.87 5.52
CA GLY A 88 -7.41 -13.71 5.99
C GLY A 88 -8.28 -12.46 6.24
N TYR A 89 -9.53 -12.43 5.80
CA TYR A 89 -10.46 -11.31 6.06
C TYR A 89 -10.84 -11.29 7.55
N SER A 90 -9.95 -10.74 8.37
CA SER A 90 -9.98 -10.93 9.82
C SER A 90 -10.41 -9.70 10.61
N THR A 91 -10.49 -8.53 9.99
CA THR A 91 -10.88 -7.28 10.67
C THR A 91 -12.28 -6.87 10.24
N VAL A 92 -13.15 -6.54 11.19
CA VAL A 92 -14.49 -5.99 10.96
C VAL A 92 -14.49 -4.55 11.44
N THR A 93 -14.60 -3.61 10.51
CA THR A 93 -14.54 -2.17 10.80
C THR A 93 -15.92 -1.54 10.63
N ILE A 94 -16.35 -0.77 11.63
CA ILE A 94 -17.49 0.13 11.53
C ILE A 94 -16.97 1.47 11.00
N ASP A 95 -17.57 1.97 9.91
CA ASP A 95 -17.26 3.25 9.32
C ASP A 95 -18.04 4.41 9.97
N ASP A 96 -18.15 5.58 9.33
CA ASP A 96 -18.84 6.76 9.87
C ASP A 96 -20.28 6.49 10.30
N CYS A 97 -20.89 7.41 11.04
CA CYS A 97 -22.28 7.38 11.50
C CYS A 97 -22.58 6.43 12.67
N TRP A 98 -21.58 5.82 13.33
CA TRP A 98 -21.83 4.99 14.51
C TRP A 98 -22.13 5.80 15.78
N MET A 99 -21.62 7.04 15.86
CA MET A 99 -21.64 7.93 17.00
C MET A 99 -22.81 8.91 16.99
N LEU A 100 -23.01 9.63 18.09
CA LEU A 100 -23.86 10.81 18.20
C LEU A 100 -23.12 12.06 17.69
N LYS A 101 -23.87 13.11 17.35
CA LYS A 101 -23.33 14.41 16.94
C LYS A 101 -22.62 15.13 18.09
N ASP A 102 -23.09 14.90 19.32
CA ASP A 102 -22.56 15.54 20.52
C ASP A 102 -21.82 14.53 21.40
N ARG A 103 -20.74 14.98 22.02
CA ARG A 103 -20.01 14.25 23.03
C ARG A 103 -20.78 14.28 24.36
N ASP A 104 -20.48 13.36 25.27
CA ASP A 104 -21.04 13.37 26.62
C ASP A 104 -20.49 14.54 27.46
N ALA A 105 -20.99 14.70 28.69
CA ALA A 105 -20.56 15.77 29.60
C ALA A 105 -19.07 15.65 30.01
N ALA A 106 -18.45 14.50 29.83
CA ALA A 106 -17.02 14.28 30.09
C ALA A 106 -16.17 14.44 28.81
N GLY A 107 -16.80 14.73 27.67
CA GLY A 107 -16.15 14.89 26.37
C GLY A 107 -15.94 13.60 25.59
N ASN A 108 -16.49 12.46 26.03
CA ASN A 108 -16.34 11.20 25.33
C ASN A 108 -17.28 11.10 24.11
N LEU A 109 -16.83 10.43 23.08
CA LEU A 109 -17.69 9.95 21.99
C LEU A 109 -18.74 8.99 22.53
N GLN A 110 -19.94 9.07 21.97
CA GLN A 110 -21.07 8.24 22.36
C GLN A 110 -21.59 7.45 21.17
N ALA A 111 -21.73 6.14 21.31
CA ALA A 111 -22.46 5.33 20.33
C ALA A 111 -23.93 5.81 20.25
N ASP A 112 -24.51 5.81 19.04
CA ASP A 112 -25.93 6.08 18.86
C ASP A 112 -26.75 4.97 19.56
N PRO A 113 -27.51 5.27 20.63
CA PRO A 113 -28.19 4.24 21.43
C PRO A 113 -29.35 3.56 20.71
N VAL A 114 -29.82 4.11 19.59
CA VAL A 114 -30.86 3.48 18.74
C VAL A 114 -30.23 2.46 17.81
N ARG A 115 -29.09 2.79 17.22
CA ARG A 115 -28.38 1.92 16.28
C ARG A 115 -27.50 0.89 16.98
N PHE A 116 -26.87 1.27 18.09
CA PHE A 116 -25.94 0.46 18.87
C PHE A 116 -26.33 0.45 20.36
N PRO A 117 -27.45 -0.21 20.71
CA PRO A 117 -28.04 -0.13 22.05
C PRO A 117 -27.15 -0.69 23.16
N HIS A 118 -26.21 -1.58 22.85
CA HIS A 118 -25.28 -2.15 23.82
C HIS A 118 -23.89 -1.45 23.81
N GLY A 119 -23.69 -0.48 22.91
CA GLY A 119 -22.47 0.31 22.79
C GLY A 119 -21.31 -0.42 22.10
N MET A 120 -20.24 0.33 21.76
CA MET A 120 -19.13 -0.17 20.93
C MET A 120 -18.32 -1.29 21.60
N LYS A 121 -18.17 -1.23 22.94
CA LYS A 121 -17.45 -2.32 23.62
C LYS A 121 -18.15 -3.67 23.48
N TYR A 122 -19.47 -3.70 23.51
CA TYR A 122 -20.24 -4.94 23.29
C TYR A 122 -20.02 -5.47 21.87
N VAL A 123 -20.06 -4.60 20.86
CA VAL A 123 -19.83 -4.99 19.48
C VAL A 123 -18.40 -5.52 19.30
N ALA A 124 -17.41 -4.84 19.87
CA ALA A 124 -16.02 -5.29 19.83
C ALA A 124 -15.85 -6.67 20.49
N ASP A 125 -16.41 -6.88 21.68
CA ASP A 125 -16.35 -8.17 22.38
C ASP A 125 -17.04 -9.28 21.57
N ALA A 126 -18.17 -8.99 20.92
CA ALA A 126 -18.89 -9.96 20.08
C ALA A 126 -18.09 -10.33 18.82
N VAL A 127 -17.44 -9.36 18.16
CA VAL A 127 -16.54 -9.59 17.04
C VAL A 127 -15.32 -10.43 17.46
N HIS A 128 -14.72 -10.11 18.60
CA HIS A 128 -13.60 -10.88 19.17
C HIS A 128 -14.01 -12.32 19.51
N HIS A 129 -15.22 -12.56 19.97
CA HIS A 129 -15.75 -13.91 20.23
C HIS A 129 -15.82 -14.79 18.97
N LEU A 130 -15.93 -14.17 17.80
CA LEU A 130 -15.87 -14.86 16.51
C LEU A 130 -14.43 -15.14 16.05
N GLY A 131 -13.42 -14.73 16.81
CA GLY A 131 -12.01 -14.83 16.46
C GLY A 131 -11.55 -13.76 15.47
N LEU A 132 -12.32 -12.68 15.30
CA LEU A 132 -12.03 -11.56 14.42
C LEU A 132 -11.48 -10.37 15.21
N LYS A 133 -10.91 -9.40 14.51
CA LYS A 133 -10.46 -8.11 15.04
C LYS A 133 -11.55 -7.07 14.83
N PHE A 134 -11.62 -6.08 15.72
CA PHE A 134 -12.58 -5.00 15.64
C PHE A 134 -11.90 -3.69 15.23
N GLY A 135 -12.44 -3.05 14.20
CA GLY A 135 -12.05 -1.73 13.72
C GLY A 135 -13.15 -0.70 13.91
N ILE A 136 -12.75 0.57 13.98
CA ILE A 136 -13.65 1.71 14.12
C ILE A 136 -13.19 2.86 13.24
N TYR A 137 -14.11 3.75 12.89
CA TYR A 137 -13.87 5.00 12.17
C TYR A 137 -13.90 6.19 13.12
N GLU A 138 -13.06 7.18 12.82
CA GLU A 138 -13.11 8.52 13.38
C GLU A 138 -12.56 9.52 12.35
N ASP A 139 -12.59 10.81 12.68
CA ASP A 139 -12.12 11.89 11.80
C ASP A 139 -11.11 12.79 12.52
N SER A 140 -10.06 13.15 11.82
CA SER A 140 -9.04 14.09 12.33
C SER A 140 -9.51 15.55 12.34
N GLY A 141 -10.67 15.81 11.77
CA GLY A 141 -11.35 17.09 11.85
C GLY A 141 -12.20 17.27 13.11
N SER A 142 -12.84 18.42 13.20
CA SER A 142 -13.76 18.74 14.31
C SER A 142 -15.10 17.99 14.21
N THR A 143 -15.45 17.57 13.01
CA THR A 143 -16.61 16.73 12.71
C THR A 143 -16.23 15.76 11.61
N THR A 144 -16.91 14.60 11.60
CA THR A 144 -16.78 13.60 10.54
C THR A 144 -17.34 14.11 9.22
N CYS A 145 -17.15 13.34 8.14
CA CYS A 145 -17.70 13.66 6.82
C CYS A 145 -19.24 13.69 6.82
N ALA A 146 -19.89 12.88 7.67
CA ALA A 146 -21.35 12.89 7.88
C ALA A 146 -21.80 13.85 9.02
N GLU A 147 -20.94 14.76 9.45
CA GLU A 147 -21.22 15.79 10.48
C GLU A 147 -21.53 15.25 11.88
N PHE A 148 -20.88 14.14 12.28
CA PHE A 148 -20.84 13.67 13.64
C PHE A 148 -19.62 14.24 14.39
N ALA A 149 -19.48 13.96 15.70
CA ALA A 149 -18.35 14.46 16.49
C ALA A 149 -17.03 13.86 16.00
N GLY A 150 -16.05 14.69 15.66
CA GLY A 150 -14.69 14.29 15.28
C GLY A 150 -13.68 14.55 16.42
N SER A 151 -12.44 14.05 16.26
CA SER A 151 -11.37 14.12 17.27
C SER A 151 -10.56 15.42 17.22
N GLY A 152 -10.61 16.14 16.11
CA GLY A 152 -9.78 17.31 15.89
C GLY A 152 -10.26 18.60 16.53
N TRP A 153 -9.53 19.69 16.28
CA TRP A 153 -9.82 21.01 16.84
C TRP A 153 -11.10 21.59 16.27
N PRO A 154 -11.98 22.16 17.13
CA PRO A 154 -13.15 22.88 16.67
C PRO A 154 -12.77 24.10 15.83
N LYS A 155 -13.51 24.35 14.74
CA LYS A 155 -13.39 25.58 13.98
C LYS A 155 -13.69 26.79 14.88
N GLY A 156 -12.72 27.69 15.05
CA GLY A 156 -12.87 28.85 15.93
C GLY A 156 -12.17 28.69 17.29
N GLY A 157 -11.51 27.54 17.53
CA GLY A 157 -10.68 27.29 18.70
C GLY A 157 -11.31 26.38 19.74
N GLY A 158 -10.46 25.73 20.50
CA GLY A 158 -10.82 24.73 21.50
C GLY A 158 -9.71 23.69 21.61
N SER A 159 -9.93 22.66 22.41
CA SER A 159 -9.04 21.50 22.51
C SER A 159 -9.49 20.43 21.52
N ASP A 160 -8.53 19.67 21.00
CA ASP A 160 -8.77 18.38 20.35
C ASP A 160 -9.12 17.30 21.38
N HIS A 161 -9.45 16.12 20.86
CA HIS A 161 -9.82 14.96 21.65
C HIS A 161 -8.98 13.70 21.33
N PHE A 162 -7.91 13.79 20.54
CA PHE A 162 -7.12 12.63 20.08
C PHE A 162 -6.71 11.69 21.21
N ILE A 163 -6.13 12.22 22.31
CA ILE A 163 -5.71 11.40 23.47
C ILE A 163 -6.90 10.74 24.16
N GLN A 164 -8.01 11.46 24.28
CA GLN A 164 -9.22 10.97 24.94
C GLN A 164 -9.84 9.84 24.13
N ASP A 165 -9.98 10.04 22.83
CA ASP A 165 -10.63 9.09 21.92
C ASP A 165 -9.77 7.84 21.71
N ALA A 166 -8.46 7.98 21.51
CA ALA A 166 -7.54 6.85 21.45
C ALA A 166 -7.60 5.98 22.73
N SER A 167 -7.69 6.62 23.90
CA SER A 167 -7.84 5.92 25.19
C SER A 167 -9.19 5.19 25.27
N LEU A 168 -10.25 5.81 24.77
CA LEU A 168 -11.59 5.23 24.71
C LEU A 168 -11.60 4.01 23.79
N PHE A 169 -11.05 4.13 22.57
CA PHE A 169 -10.94 3.03 21.60
C PHE A 169 -10.12 1.87 22.16
N ALA A 170 -8.99 2.13 22.80
CA ALA A 170 -8.20 1.12 23.49
C ALA A 170 -9.01 0.40 24.59
N SER A 171 -9.84 1.13 25.34
CA SER A 171 -10.69 0.57 26.41
C SER A 171 -11.80 -0.34 25.85
N TRP A 172 -12.27 -0.08 24.64
CA TRP A 172 -13.24 -0.95 23.94
C TRP A 172 -12.60 -2.16 23.29
N GLY A 173 -11.27 -2.18 23.15
CA GLY A 173 -10.56 -3.26 22.52
C GLY A 173 -10.43 -3.11 21.00
N VAL A 174 -10.43 -1.88 20.48
CA VAL A 174 -10.21 -1.60 19.06
C VAL A 174 -8.83 -2.09 18.62
N ASP A 175 -8.76 -2.75 17.47
CA ASP A 175 -7.54 -3.29 16.83
C ASP A 175 -7.13 -2.52 15.57
N TYR A 176 -8.04 -1.73 15.00
CA TYR A 176 -7.85 -0.98 13.77
C TYR A 176 -8.64 0.34 13.83
N LEU A 177 -7.99 1.45 13.52
CA LEU A 177 -8.62 2.76 13.41
C LEU A 177 -8.50 3.26 11.97
N LYS A 178 -9.64 3.56 11.32
CA LYS A 178 -9.70 4.40 10.12
C LYS A 178 -9.92 5.83 10.58
N LEU A 179 -8.95 6.72 10.33
CA LEU A 179 -9.05 8.14 10.63
C LEU A 179 -9.18 8.93 9.33
N ASP A 180 -10.33 9.54 9.15
CA ASP A 180 -10.61 10.39 8.00
C ASP A 180 -10.09 11.83 8.20
N GLY A 181 -10.34 12.74 7.24
CA GLY A 181 -9.78 14.07 7.24
C GLY A 181 -10.75 15.17 6.80
N CYS A 182 -12.05 14.97 6.99
CA CYS A 182 -13.04 16.01 6.77
C CYS A 182 -12.91 17.11 7.84
N ASN A 183 -13.13 18.37 7.46
CA ASN A 183 -13.19 19.50 8.40
C ASN A 183 -11.96 19.65 9.32
N VAL A 184 -10.76 19.35 8.80
CA VAL A 184 -9.49 19.52 9.53
C VAL A 184 -9.20 21.00 9.70
N TYR A 185 -9.06 21.45 10.95
CA TYR A 185 -8.68 22.80 11.32
C TYR A 185 -7.57 22.77 12.37
N VAL A 186 -6.59 23.67 12.23
CA VAL A 186 -5.59 23.91 13.26
C VAL A 186 -5.66 25.40 13.59
N TYR A 187 -5.86 25.73 14.87
CA TYR A 187 -5.86 27.10 15.35
C TYR A 187 -6.75 28.08 14.55
N PHE A 188 -7.98 27.67 14.22
CA PHE A 188 -9.00 28.52 13.57
C PHE A 188 -9.02 28.51 12.04
N ALA A 189 -8.07 27.91 11.35
CA ALA A 189 -8.02 27.85 9.90
C ALA A 189 -7.56 26.49 9.42
N SER A 190 -8.01 26.08 8.23
CA SER A 190 -7.37 25.00 7.48
C SER A 190 -6.01 25.51 6.97
N GLU A 191 -4.95 24.82 7.31
CA GLU A 191 -3.57 25.20 6.96
C GLU A 191 -2.97 24.26 5.88
N GLY A 192 -3.82 23.61 5.10
CA GLY A 192 -3.41 22.67 4.06
C GLY A 192 -2.60 21.48 4.64
N PRO A 193 -1.58 20.98 3.93
CA PRO A 193 -0.84 19.77 4.33
C PRO A 193 -0.26 19.84 5.74
N ALA A 194 0.11 21.01 6.24
CA ALA A 194 0.67 21.17 7.57
C ALA A 194 -0.37 20.90 8.68
N ALA A 195 -1.63 21.30 8.46
CA ALA A 195 -2.72 21.02 9.39
C ALA A 195 -3.01 19.53 9.46
N TYR A 196 -3.11 18.88 8.30
CA TYR A 196 -3.30 17.42 8.21
C TYR A 196 -2.15 16.67 8.88
N ARG A 197 -0.91 17.02 8.54
CA ARG A 197 0.27 16.40 9.16
C ARG A 197 0.25 16.50 10.68
N LYS A 198 -0.13 17.66 11.21
CA LYS A 198 -0.24 17.85 12.67
C LYS A 198 -1.34 16.96 13.26
N ALA A 199 -2.52 16.91 12.68
CA ALA A 199 -3.64 16.14 13.19
C ALA A 199 -3.32 14.63 13.22
N TYR A 200 -2.77 14.11 12.14
CA TYR A 200 -2.40 12.68 12.05
C TYR A 200 -1.21 12.31 12.94
N ASP A 201 -0.26 13.22 13.17
CA ASP A 201 0.83 13.01 14.13
C ASP A 201 0.31 12.95 15.58
N GLU A 202 -0.63 13.84 15.95
CA GLU A 202 -1.26 13.83 17.29
C GLU A 202 -2.02 12.51 17.54
N GLU A 203 -2.80 12.02 16.55
CA GLU A 203 -3.47 10.72 16.67
C GLU A 203 -2.48 9.56 16.73
N HIS A 204 -1.44 9.56 15.88
CA HIS A 204 -0.37 8.56 15.95
C HIS A 204 0.24 8.47 17.36
N VAL A 205 0.58 9.62 17.95
CA VAL A 205 1.14 9.71 19.30
C VAL A 205 0.12 9.24 20.34
N ALA A 206 -1.14 9.63 20.20
CA ALA A 206 -2.22 9.23 21.10
C ALA A 206 -2.42 7.70 21.09
N LEU A 207 -2.53 7.08 19.92
CA LEU A 207 -2.67 5.62 19.77
C LEU A 207 -1.48 4.88 20.39
N LYS A 208 -0.26 5.33 20.11
CA LYS A 208 0.96 4.74 20.65
C LYS A 208 0.99 4.78 22.19
N ASN A 209 0.52 5.86 22.77
CA ASN A 209 0.50 6.05 24.23
C ASN A 209 -0.53 5.17 24.93
N THR A 210 -1.52 4.61 24.23
CA THR A 210 -2.46 3.64 24.81
C THR A 210 -1.78 2.33 25.20
N GLY A 211 -0.64 2.00 24.57
CA GLY A 211 0.06 0.72 24.72
C GLY A 211 -0.63 -0.46 24.02
N ARG A 212 -1.81 -0.25 23.39
CA ARG A 212 -2.49 -1.27 22.58
C ARG A 212 -1.98 -1.22 21.14
N PRO A 213 -1.68 -2.39 20.51
CA PRO A 213 -1.30 -2.45 19.10
C PRO A 213 -2.57 -2.23 18.23
N ILE A 214 -2.77 -1.00 17.75
CA ILE A 214 -3.88 -0.61 16.86
C ILE A 214 -3.29 -0.32 15.49
N VAL A 215 -3.78 -0.98 14.45
CA VAL A 215 -3.45 -0.66 13.05
C VAL A 215 -4.07 0.69 12.73
N PHE A 216 -3.26 1.62 12.26
CA PHE A 216 -3.69 2.98 11.94
C PHE A 216 -3.79 3.17 10.43
N SER A 217 -5.01 3.45 9.96
CA SER A 217 -5.35 3.77 8.57
C SER A 217 -5.68 5.25 8.47
N GLU A 218 -4.96 5.94 7.59
CA GLU A 218 -5.02 7.38 7.41
C GLU A 218 -5.71 7.73 6.09
N SER A 219 -6.22 8.97 5.97
CA SER A 219 -6.82 9.47 4.72
C SER A 219 -6.19 10.77 4.22
N ALA A 220 -5.12 11.26 4.87
CA ALA A 220 -4.54 12.56 4.53
C ALA A 220 -4.22 12.74 3.04
N PRO A 221 -3.60 11.78 2.31
CA PRO A 221 -3.28 11.99 0.90
C PRO A 221 -4.50 12.23 0.01
N ALA A 222 -5.64 11.57 0.29
CA ALA A 222 -6.86 11.71 -0.53
C ALA A 222 -7.36 13.16 -0.64
N TYR A 223 -7.14 13.95 0.40
CA TYR A 223 -7.54 15.37 0.40
C TYR A 223 -6.64 16.28 -0.45
N PHE A 224 -5.55 15.74 -0.96
CA PHE A 224 -4.58 16.46 -1.80
C PHE A 224 -4.41 15.81 -3.17
N GLU A 225 -5.20 14.81 -3.50
CA GLU A 225 -5.17 14.16 -4.81
C GLU A 225 -5.23 15.19 -5.95
N PHE A 226 -4.42 15.02 -6.98
CA PHE A 226 -4.22 15.94 -8.12
C PHE A 226 -3.72 17.34 -7.78
N SER A 227 -3.47 17.65 -6.49
CA SER A 227 -2.83 18.91 -6.11
C SER A 227 -1.31 18.79 -6.18
N PRO A 228 -0.58 19.92 -6.25
CA PRO A 228 0.88 19.91 -6.15
C PRO A 228 1.40 19.28 -4.85
N GLU A 229 0.64 19.33 -3.77
CA GLU A 229 1.01 18.85 -2.44
C GLU A 229 0.86 17.34 -2.26
N TRP A 230 0.14 16.66 -3.14
CA TRP A 230 -0.18 15.23 -3.01
C TRP A 230 1.02 14.35 -2.75
N TYR A 231 2.05 14.50 -3.59
CA TYR A 231 3.27 13.68 -3.46
C TYR A 231 4.09 14.02 -2.22
N ASP A 232 4.03 15.26 -1.72
CA ASP A 232 4.64 15.63 -0.44
C ASP A 232 3.93 14.93 0.72
N VAL A 233 2.59 14.94 0.71
CA VAL A 233 1.77 14.24 1.73
C VAL A 233 2.10 12.75 1.75
N LEU A 234 2.21 12.09 0.59
CA LEU A 234 2.59 10.68 0.47
C LEU A 234 4.01 10.38 1.03
N THR A 235 4.92 11.36 1.08
CA THR A 235 6.25 11.14 1.67
C THR A 235 6.22 11.03 3.18
N TRP A 236 5.33 11.75 3.86
CA TRP A 236 5.32 11.81 5.32
C TRP A 236 4.24 10.92 5.98
N VAL A 237 3.09 10.66 5.33
CA VAL A 237 2.01 9.84 5.89
C VAL A 237 2.51 8.46 6.35
N ARG A 238 3.40 7.86 5.60
CA ARG A 238 4.04 6.57 5.91
C ARG A 238 4.84 6.53 7.23
N ASN A 239 5.02 7.67 7.89
CA ASN A 239 5.70 7.73 9.19
C ASN A 239 4.75 7.55 10.37
N PHE A 240 3.45 7.64 10.14
CA PHE A 240 2.43 7.62 11.18
C PHE A 240 1.59 6.34 11.15
N GLY A 241 0.98 6.01 10.02
CA GLY A 241 0.11 4.85 9.87
C GLY A 241 0.70 3.67 9.11
N GLN A 242 -0.05 2.58 9.11
CA GLN A 242 0.27 1.36 8.39
C GLN A 242 -0.34 1.30 6.99
N LEU A 243 -1.37 2.09 6.73
CA LEU A 243 -1.97 2.24 5.42
C LEU A 243 -2.61 3.63 5.30
N TRP A 244 -2.85 4.08 4.08
CA TRP A 244 -3.44 5.38 3.81
C TRP A 244 -4.21 5.40 2.50
N ARG A 245 -5.40 6.03 2.52
CA ARG A 245 -6.15 6.39 1.32
C ARG A 245 -5.40 7.45 0.55
N GLU A 246 -5.13 7.20 -0.71
CA GLU A 246 -4.41 8.15 -1.55
C GLU A 246 -5.28 8.97 -2.49
N GLY A 247 -6.54 8.59 -2.71
CA GLY A 247 -7.40 9.29 -3.65
C GLY A 247 -8.89 9.01 -3.42
N ASP A 248 -9.67 9.19 -4.49
CA ASP A 248 -11.13 9.15 -4.53
C ASP A 248 -11.74 7.88 -3.91
N ASP A 249 -12.96 8.01 -3.42
CA ASP A 249 -13.76 6.90 -2.91
C ASP A 249 -14.25 5.98 -4.03
N ILE A 250 -14.25 4.67 -3.73
CA ILE A 250 -14.94 3.68 -4.57
C ILE A 250 -16.45 3.99 -4.62
N ALA A 251 -17.08 3.74 -5.77
CA ALA A 251 -18.52 4.00 -5.91
C ALA A 251 -19.34 3.21 -4.90
N THR A 252 -20.21 3.89 -4.16
CA THR A 252 -21.09 3.28 -3.17
C THR A 252 -22.32 2.62 -3.80
N TYR A 253 -22.87 1.62 -3.13
CA TYR A 253 -24.14 0.98 -3.50
C TYR A 253 -25.31 1.92 -3.24
N SER A 254 -26.32 1.86 -4.11
CA SER A 254 -27.59 2.57 -3.94
C SER A 254 -28.78 1.63 -4.17
N ALA A 255 -29.59 1.44 -3.15
CA ALA A 255 -30.81 0.66 -3.28
C ALA A 255 -31.85 1.30 -4.25
N LYS A 256 -31.68 2.57 -4.61
CA LYS A 256 -32.52 3.25 -5.62
C LYS A 256 -32.10 2.91 -7.05
N THR A 257 -30.82 2.58 -7.24
CA THR A 257 -30.22 2.22 -8.53
C THR A 257 -29.31 1.01 -8.36
N PRO A 258 -29.85 -0.17 -7.98
CA PRO A 258 -29.02 -1.32 -7.55
C PRO A 258 -28.13 -1.86 -8.67
N ASP A 259 -28.55 -1.73 -9.93
CA ASP A 259 -27.81 -2.25 -11.09
C ASP A 259 -26.92 -1.18 -11.74
N GLN A 260 -26.70 -0.02 -11.10
CA GLN A 260 -25.79 0.99 -11.63
C GLN A 260 -24.38 0.42 -11.70
N PRO A 261 -23.72 0.45 -12.88
CA PRO A 261 -22.34 -0.04 -13.00
C PRO A 261 -21.38 0.73 -12.10
N ARG A 262 -20.49 -0.01 -11.42
CA ARG A 262 -19.54 0.58 -10.45
C ARG A 262 -18.07 0.35 -10.85
N PHE A 263 -17.81 -0.44 -11.89
CA PHE A 263 -16.46 -0.81 -12.31
C PHE A 263 -15.59 0.38 -12.72
N ALA A 264 -16.18 1.45 -13.24
CA ALA A 264 -15.43 2.65 -13.60
C ALA A 264 -14.66 3.24 -12.41
N SER A 265 -15.22 3.18 -11.18
CA SER A 265 -14.52 3.62 -9.98
C SER A 265 -13.36 2.70 -9.60
N VAL A 266 -13.50 1.39 -9.83
CA VAL A 266 -12.42 0.42 -9.64
C VAL A 266 -11.23 0.73 -10.56
N LEU A 267 -11.51 0.98 -11.85
CA LEU A 267 -10.48 1.35 -12.81
C LEU A 267 -9.83 2.69 -12.47
N TRP A 268 -10.59 3.65 -11.96
CA TRP A 268 -10.08 4.93 -11.54
C TRP A 268 -9.13 4.79 -10.34
N ASN A 269 -9.56 4.08 -9.30
CA ASN A 269 -8.73 3.84 -8.11
C ASN A 269 -7.47 3.02 -8.43
N TYR A 270 -7.55 2.06 -9.34
CA TYR A 270 -6.39 1.37 -9.89
C TYR A 270 -5.44 2.33 -10.62
N ALA A 271 -5.97 3.24 -11.43
CA ALA A 271 -5.16 4.12 -12.26
C ALA A 271 -4.30 5.09 -11.45
N TYR A 272 -4.85 5.72 -10.42
CA TYR A 272 -4.09 6.66 -9.60
C TYR A 272 -3.14 5.95 -8.61
N ASN A 273 -3.47 4.74 -8.15
CA ASN A 273 -2.64 4.00 -7.21
C ASN A 273 -1.42 3.36 -7.88
N LEU A 274 -1.57 2.79 -9.07
CA LEU A 274 -0.51 2.05 -9.74
C LEU A 274 0.83 2.82 -9.84
N PRO A 275 0.87 4.15 -10.11
CA PRO A 275 2.10 4.91 -10.15
C PRO A 275 2.76 5.18 -8.78
N LEU A 276 2.15 4.77 -7.67
CA LEU A 276 2.56 5.14 -6.31
C LEU A 276 3.36 4.05 -5.58
N GLY A 277 3.79 2.99 -6.27
CA GLY A 277 4.47 1.84 -5.66
C GLY A 277 5.68 2.20 -4.80
N ARG A 278 6.41 3.28 -5.14
CA ARG A 278 7.57 3.76 -4.39
C ARG A 278 7.28 4.21 -2.95
N PHE A 279 6.03 4.51 -2.62
CA PHE A 279 5.66 4.95 -1.26
C PHE A 279 5.40 3.80 -0.31
N GLN A 280 5.01 2.63 -0.82
CA GLN A 280 4.69 1.47 0.03
C GLN A 280 5.89 0.55 0.28
N LYS A 281 5.76 -0.24 1.33
CA LYS A 281 6.68 -1.33 1.75
C LYS A 281 5.99 -2.17 2.83
N PRO A 282 6.52 -3.33 3.21
CA PRO A 282 5.99 -4.08 4.35
C PRO A 282 5.78 -3.23 5.60
N GLY A 283 4.54 -3.23 6.11
CA GLY A 283 4.10 -2.41 7.22
C GLY A 283 3.59 -1.00 6.87
N ASN A 284 3.62 -0.61 5.58
CA ASN A 284 3.14 0.68 5.08
C ASN A 284 2.55 0.49 3.67
N TRP A 285 1.23 0.70 3.51
CA TRP A 285 0.50 0.32 2.30
C TRP A 285 -0.32 1.48 1.74
N ASN A 286 -0.24 1.66 0.42
CA ASN A 286 -1.23 2.43 -0.32
C ASN A 286 -2.58 1.72 -0.25
N ASP A 287 -3.67 2.47 -0.09
CA ASP A 287 -5.03 1.94 0.03
C ASP A 287 -5.94 2.56 -1.05
N PRO A 288 -6.15 1.88 -2.19
CA PRO A 288 -7.03 2.35 -3.25
C PRO A 288 -8.52 2.15 -2.93
N ASP A 289 -8.87 2.06 -1.65
CA ASP A 289 -10.21 1.87 -1.15
C ASP A 289 -10.76 0.43 -1.23
N PHE A 290 -11.99 0.25 -0.83
CA PHE A 290 -12.64 -1.02 -0.57
C PHE A 290 -12.83 -1.91 -1.81
N ILE A 291 -12.86 -3.21 -1.56
CA ILE A 291 -13.28 -4.20 -2.54
C ILE A 291 -14.79 -4.31 -2.53
N ILE A 292 -15.41 -3.99 -3.68
CA ILE A 292 -16.84 -4.12 -3.94
C ILE A 292 -17.16 -5.31 -4.86
N ALA A 293 -16.19 -6.19 -5.07
CA ALA A 293 -16.33 -7.39 -5.88
C ALA A 293 -17.48 -8.28 -5.35
N GLY A 294 -18.35 -8.71 -6.25
CA GLY A 294 -19.54 -9.51 -5.93
C GLY A 294 -20.74 -8.71 -5.43
N ASP A 295 -20.58 -7.40 -5.17
CA ASP A 295 -21.68 -6.52 -4.79
C ASP A 295 -22.51 -6.14 -6.04
N PRO A 296 -23.80 -5.75 -5.91
CA PRO A 296 -24.60 -5.30 -7.04
C PRO A 296 -23.94 -4.17 -7.84
N GLY A 297 -24.08 -4.20 -9.16
CA GLY A 297 -23.39 -3.27 -10.08
C GLY A 297 -21.99 -3.71 -10.49
N MET A 298 -21.55 -4.91 -10.06
CA MET A 298 -20.30 -5.55 -10.47
C MET A 298 -20.57 -6.91 -11.10
N SER A 299 -20.10 -7.13 -12.32
CA SER A 299 -20.09 -8.47 -12.94
C SER A 299 -19.03 -9.37 -12.30
N LEU A 300 -19.07 -10.68 -12.58
CA LEU A 300 -18.04 -11.61 -12.12
C LEU A 300 -16.67 -11.34 -12.77
N ALA A 301 -16.63 -10.88 -14.02
CA ALA A 301 -15.41 -10.47 -14.71
C ALA A 301 -14.77 -9.27 -14.01
N GLU A 302 -15.55 -8.24 -13.77
CA GLU A 302 -15.12 -7.03 -13.04
C GLU A 302 -14.69 -7.33 -11.60
N SER A 303 -15.39 -8.28 -10.94
CA SER A 303 -15.02 -8.75 -9.59
C SER A 303 -13.68 -9.47 -9.58
N ARG A 304 -13.38 -10.30 -10.59
CA ARG A 304 -12.04 -10.89 -10.76
C ARG A 304 -10.99 -9.82 -11.01
N SER A 305 -11.30 -8.85 -11.86
CA SER A 305 -10.38 -7.76 -12.15
C SER A 305 -10.04 -6.95 -10.91
N GLN A 306 -11.02 -6.55 -10.11
CA GLN A 306 -10.73 -5.81 -8.88
C GLN A 306 -9.82 -6.60 -7.94
N LEU A 307 -10.14 -7.87 -7.65
CA LEU A 307 -9.32 -8.68 -6.74
C LEU A 307 -7.89 -8.89 -7.29
N ALA A 308 -7.75 -9.16 -8.61
CA ALA A 308 -6.44 -9.32 -9.24
C ALA A 308 -5.62 -8.03 -9.19
N LEU A 309 -6.21 -6.87 -9.51
CA LEU A 309 -5.52 -5.59 -9.52
C LEU A 309 -5.08 -5.18 -8.12
N TRP A 310 -5.95 -5.28 -7.09
CA TRP A 310 -5.56 -5.02 -5.70
C TRP A 310 -4.43 -5.94 -5.27
N SER A 311 -4.49 -7.23 -5.64
CA SER A 311 -3.41 -8.18 -5.32
C SER A 311 -2.09 -7.87 -6.04
N MET A 312 -2.14 -7.42 -7.29
CA MET A 312 -0.95 -6.97 -8.02
C MET A 312 -0.36 -5.69 -7.41
N MET A 313 -1.19 -4.83 -6.82
CA MET A 313 -0.75 -3.62 -6.14
C MET A 313 -0.30 -3.85 -4.69
N SER A 314 -0.44 -5.05 -4.11
CA SER A 314 -0.29 -5.29 -2.66
C SER A 314 -1.12 -4.30 -1.84
N ALA A 315 -2.37 -4.13 -2.20
CA ALA A 315 -3.29 -3.18 -1.58
C ALA A 315 -4.13 -3.86 -0.49
N PRO A 316 -4.59 -3.16 0.54
CA PRO A 316 -5.48 -3.74 1.54
C PRO A 316 -6.71 -4.40 0.92
N LEU A 317 -6.97 -5.66 1.27
CA LEU A 317 -8.14 -6.39 0.82
C LEU A 317 -9.29 -6.22 1.82
N ILE A 318 -9.93 -5.07 1.82
CA ILE A 318 -11.04 -4.73 2.72
C ILE A 318 -12.34 -4.78 1.93
N LEU A 319 -13.14 -5.83 2.16
CA LEU A 319 -14.45 -5.98 1.52
C LEU A 319 -15.43 -4.93 2.02
N SER A 320 -16.28 -4.43 1.12
CA SER A 320 -17.39 -3.56 1.51
C SER A 320 -18.67 -3.93 0.76
N SER A 321 -19.19 -5.09 1.07
CA SER A 321 -20.41 -5.69 0.50
C SER A 321 -21.26 -6.34 1.61
N ASP A 322 -22.52 -6.67 1.33
CA ASP A 322 -23.32 -7.54 2.21
C ASP A 322 -22.84 -8.98 2.05
N VAL A 323 -21.89 -9.38 2.92
CA VAL A 323 -21.22 -10.70 2.84
C VAL A 323 -22.23 -11.85 2.92
N GLY A 324 -23.31 -11.66 3.67
CA GLY A 324 -24.37 -12.67 3.82
C GLY A 324 -25.19 -12.92 2.55
N LYS A 325 -25.13 -12.00 1.58
CA LYS A 325 -25.85 -12.06 0.31
C LYS A 325 -25.00 -12.36 -0.90
N LEU A 326 -23.68 -12.48 -0.73
CA LEU A 326 -22.78 -12.83 -1.83
C LEU A 326 -23.14 -14.22 -2.39
N ASN A 327 -23.20 -14.31 -3.72
CA ASN A 327 -23.43 -15.57 -4.40
C ASN A 327 -22.19 -16.49 -4.35
N PRO A 328 -22.31 -17.81 -4.62
CA PRO A 328 -21.20 -18.74 -4.54
C PRO A 328 -20.01 -18.40 -5.46
N ASP A 329 -20.25 -17.81 -6.64
CA ASP A 329 -19.19 -17.46 -7.59
C ASP A 329 -18.39 -16.26 -7.08
N ALA A 330 -19.06 -15.24 -6.52
CA ALA A 330 -18.41 -14.11 -5.86
C ALA A 330 -17.56 -14.57 -4.65
N LEU A 331 -18.12 -15.47 -3.83
CA LEU A 331 -17.39 -16.06 -2.70
C LEU A 331 -16.17 -16.88 -3.16
N ALA A 332 -16.26 -17.57 -4.29
CA ALA A 332 -15.15 -18.32 -4.87
C ALA A 332 -14.03 -17.37 -5.37
N ILE A 333 -14.40 -16.22 -5.96
CA ILE A 333 -13.46 -15.18 -6.36
C ILE A 333 -12.78 -14.60 -5.12
N LEU A 334 -13.52 -14.05 -4.18
CA LEU A 334 -13.00 -13.39 -2.98
C LEU A 334 -12.21 -14.32 -2.06
N GLY A 335 -12.54 -15.62 -2.05
CA GLY A 335 -11.84 -16.66 -1.30
C GLY A 335 -10.70 -17.35 -2.06
N ASN A 336 -10.30 -16.88 -3.25
CA ASN A 336 -9.26 -17.50 -4.06
C ASN A 336 -7.88 -17.36 -3.41
N ARG A 337 -7.40 -18.44 -2.79
CA ARG A 337 -6.11 -18.46 -2.06
C ARG A 337 -4.91 -18.13 -2.92
N ARG A 338 -4.94 -18.46 -4.22
CA ARG A 338 -3.82 -18.23 -5.13
C ARG A 338 -3.65 -16.73 -5.39
N VAL A 339 -4.74 -16.04 -5.67
CA VAL A 339 -4.75 -14.59 -5.91
C VAL A 339 -4.43 -13.84 -4.60
N ILE A 340 -5.04 -14.25 -3.48
CA ILE A 340 -4.73 -13.68 -2.16
C ILE A 340 -3.24 -13.85 -1.80
N ALA A 341 -2.61 -14.98 -2.18
CA ALA A 341 -1.19 -15.21 -1.91
C ALA A 341 -0.29 -14.20 -2.66
N ILE A 342 -0.71 -13.72 -3.84
CA ILE A 342 0.00 -12.66 -4.56
C ILE A 342 -0.06 -11.33 -3.80
N ASP A 343 -1.22 -11.01 -3.22
CA ASP A 343 -1.39 -9.84 -2.38
C ASP A 343 -0.55 -9.90 -1.11
N GLN A 344 -0.62 -11.04 -0.43
CA GLN A 344 0.00 -11.28 0.88
C GLN A 344 1.47 -11.71 0.78
N ASP A 345 2.10 -11.58 -0.40
CA ASP A 345 3.51 -11.90 -0.56
C ASP A 345 4.37 -10.98 0.32
N PRO A 346 5.26 -11.56 1.16
CA PRO A 346 6.02 -10.78 2.15
C PRO A 346 7.09 -9.87 1.57
N LEU A 347 7.39 -9.94 0.26
CA LEU A 347 8.19 -8.92 -0.41
C LEU A 347 7.48 -7.57 -0.40
N GLY A 348 6.14 -7.57 -0.46
CA GLY A 348 5.30 -6.38 -0.36
C GLY A 348 5.51 -5.37 -1.47
N GLN A 349 6.01 -5.82 -2.61
CA GLN A 349 6.31 -4.97 -3.76
C GLN A 349 5.10 -4.87 -4.68
N MET A 350 4.78 -3.66 -5.11
CA MET A 350 3.73 -3.41 -6.11
C MET A 350 4.20 -3.84 -7.50
N ALA A 351 3.27 -4.25 -8.35
CA ALA A 351 3.55 -4.58 -9.75
C ALA A 351 4.06 -3.36 -10.54
N THR A 352 4.94 -3.63 -11.48
CA THR A 352 5.34 -2.70 -12.53
C THR A 352 4.29 -2.70 -13.65
N LEU A 353 3.95 -1.51 -14.16
CA LEU A 353 3.26 -1.36 -15.43
C LEU A 353 4.26 -1.60 -16.57
N VAL A 354 4.24 -2.80 -17.12
CA VAL A 354 5.14 -3.18 -18.23
C VAL A 354 4.70 -2.50 -19.53
N GLU A 355 3.42 -2.62 -19.83
CA GLU A 355 2.84 -2.05 -21.05
C GLU A 355 1.44 -1.51 -20.77
N ARG A 356 1.14 -0.32 -21.28
CA ARG A 356 -0.21 0.24 -21.38
C ARG A 356 -0.49 0.59 -22.83
N LYS A 357 -1.60 0.08 -23.35
CA LYS A 357 -2.12 0.45 -24.65
C LYS A 357 -3.65 0.56 -24.61
N PRO A 358 -4.30 1.14 -25.63
CA PRO A 358 -5.75 1.27 -25.62
C PRO A 358 -6.44 -0.05 -25.26
N GLY A 359 -7.22 -0.03 -24.18
CA GLY A 359 -7.99 -1.17 -23.70
C GLY A 359 -7.20 -2.26 -22.96
N MET A 360 -5.87 -2.16 -22.77
CA MET A 360 -5.07 -3.22 -22.13
C MET A 360 -3.97 -2.66 -21.22
N ASP A 361 -3.77 -3.29 -20.06
CA ASP A 361 -2.57 -3.14 -19.23
C ASP A 361 -1.91 -4.51 -19.00
N LEU A 362 -0.58 -4.56 -19.11
CA LEU A 362 0.26 -5.70 -18.74
C LEU A 362 1.07 -5.35 -17.50
N LEU A 363 0.97 -6.18 -16.46
CA LEU A 363 1.61 -6.00 -15.17
C LEU A 363 2.55 -7.16 -14.85
N LEU A 364 3.70 -6.85 -14.24
CA LEU A 364 4.64 -7.82 -13.68
C LEU A 364 4.92 -7.49 -12.22
N LYS A 365 4.79 -8.46 -11.32
CA LYS A 365 5.08 -8.31 -9.89
C LYS A 365 6.09 -9.35 -9.43
N PRO A 366 7.24 -8.95 -8.87
CA PRO A 366 8.16 -9.89 -8.25
C PRO A 366 7.58 -10.44 -6.94
N LEU A 367 7.88 -11.71 -6.65
CA LEU A 367 7.47 -12.41 -5.44
C LEU A 367 8.71 -12.85 -4.65
N LYS A 368 8.54 -13.09 -3.36
CA LYS A 368 9.64 -13.35 -2.40
C LYS A 368 10.57 -14.51 -2.81
N ASP A 369 10.02 -15.57 -3.37
CA ASP A 369 10.77 -16.80 -3.65
C ASP A 369 11.45 -16.80 -5.03
N GLY A 370 11.51 -15.64 -5.72
CA GLY A 370 12.09 -15.49 -7.06
C GLY A 370 11.10 -15.84 -8.18
N ASP A 371 9.85 -16.09 -7.85
CA ASP A 371 8.74 -16.20 -8.78
C ASP A 371 8.19 -14.82 -9.14
N TYR A 372 7.31 -14.78 -10.13
CA TYR A 372 6.64 -13.55 -10.55
C TYR A 372 5.15 -13.79 -10.73
N ALA A 373 4.35 -12.75 -10.48
CA ALA A 373 2.97 -12.70 -10.92
C ALA A 373 2.87 -11.85 -12.19
N VAL A 374 2.13 -12.35 -13.19
CA VAL A 374 1.82 -11.64 -14.42
C VAL A 374 0.32 -11.46 -14.51
N ALA A 375 -0.14 -10.24 -14.80
CA ALA A 375 -1.56 -9.98 -15.01
C ALA A 375 -1.78 -9.16 -16.28
N VAL A 376 -2.87 -9.49 -16.98
CA VAL A 376 -3.35 -8.72 -18.14
C VAL A 376 -4.78 -8.30 -17.86
N LEU A 377 -5.00 -7.00 -17.77
CA LEU A 377 -6.32 -6.40 -17.66
C LEU A 377 -6.85 -6.06 -19.05
N ASN A 378 -8.02 -6.58 -19.39
CA ASN A 378 -8.80 -6.12 -20.53
C ASN A 378 -9.77 -5.01 -20.09
N ARG A 379 -9.45 -3.74 -20.44
CA ARG A 379 -10.30 -2.58 -20.14
C ARG A 379 -11.36 -2.28 -21.19
N SER A 380 -11.37 -3.07 -22.29
CA SER A 380 -12.25 -2.83 -23.43
C SER A 380 -13.58 -3.57 -23.30
N GLU A 381 -14.54 -3.16 -24.14
CA GLU A 381 -15.86 -3.79 -24.29
C GLU A 381 -15.83 -5.04 -25.19
N ALA A 382 -14.66 -5.44 -25.71
CA ALA A 382 -14.49 -6.58 -26.60
C ALA A 382 -13.55 -7.62 -26.00
N PRO A 383 -13.68 -8.92 -26.35
CA PRO A 383 -12.69 -9.93 -25.99
C PRO A 383 -11.30 -9.55 -26.51
N LEU A 384 -10.27 -9.87 -25.75
CA LEU A 384 -8.87 -9.60 -26.04
C LEU A 384 -8.08 -10.91 -26.10
N GLU A 385 -7.48 -11.22 -27.24
CA GLU A 385 -6.50 -12.29 -27.36
C GLU A 385 -5.10 -11.73 -27.11
N VAL A 386 -4.33 -12.38 -26.23
CA VAL A 386 -2.97 -11.96 -25.89
C VAL A 386 -1.98 -13.09 -26.00
N ILE A 387 -0.77 -12.74 -26.48
CA ILE A 387 0.41 -13.59 -26.48
C ILE A 387 1.53 -12.78 -25.85
N ILE A 388 2.06 -13.24 -24.73
CA ILE A 388 3.10 -12.56 -23.97
C ILE A 388 4.34 -13.45 -23.97
N ASP A 389 5.45 -12.94 -24.48
CA ASP A 389 6.74 -13.60 -24.35
C ASP A 389 7.55 -13.02 -23.17
N PRO A 390 8.55 -13.75 -22.65
CA PRO A 390 9.37 -13.28 -21.53
C PRO A 390 10.10 -11.96 -21.81
N VAL A 391 10.44 -11.67 -23.05
CA VAL A 391 11.14 -10.43 -23.43
C VAL A 391 10.25 -9.22 -23.17
N ALA A 392 8.95 -9.35 -23.46
CA ALA A 392 7.97 -8.29 -23.14
C ALA A 392 7.88 -8.01 -21.64
N LEU A 393 8.20 -8.98 -20.79
CA LEU A 393 8.24 -8.85 -19.33
C LEU A 393 9.60 -8.34 -18.79
N GLY A 394 10.55 -8.03 -19.66
CA GLY A 394 11.88 -7.56 -19.26
C GLY A 394 12.92 -8.66 -19.01
N PHE A 395 12.59 -9.94 -19.23
CA PHE A 395 13.57 -11.01 -19.16
C PHE A 395 14.52 -10.95 -20.36
N ALA A 396 15.79 -11.29 -20.14
CA ALA A 396 16.77 -11.31 -21.20
C ALA A 396 16.37 -12.28 -22.33
N SER A 397 16.55 -11.88 -23.58
CA SER A 397 16.25 -12.71 -24.75
C SER A 397 17.29 -13.83 -24.96
N ALA A 398 17.65 -14.56 -23.90
CA ALA A 398 18.51 -15.73 -24.03
C ALA A 398 17.74 -16.81 -24.80
N SER A 399 18.37 -17.38 -25.82
CA SER A 399 17.80 -18.55 -26.52
C SER A 399 17.58 -19.67 -25.50
N GLY A 400 16.31 -20.08 -25.32
CA GLY A 400 15.94 -21.12 -24.36
C GLY A 400 15.34 -20.62 -23.05
N CYS A 401 15.02 -19.34 -22.91
CA CYS A 401 14.20 -18.87 -21.79
C CYS A 401 12.84 -19.56 -21.83
N THR A 402 12.52 -20.29 -20.76
CA THR A 402 11.24 -20.95 -20.55
C THR A 402 10.81 -20.76 -19.11
N PHE A 403 9.52 -20.91 -18.86
CA PHE A 403 8.95 -20.80 -17.52
C PHE A 403 7.80 -21.78 -17.33
N ASP A 404 7.51 -22.09 -16.09
CA ASP A 404 6.31 -22.81 -15.69
C ASP A 404 5.28 -21.76 -15.24
N ALA A 405 3.99 -22.00 -15.53
CA ALA A 405 2.93 -21.08 -15.17
C ALA A 405 1.76 -21.79 -14.49
N GLU A 406 1.19 -21.15 -13.48
CA GLU A 406 -0.09 -21.53 -12.88
C GLU A 406 -1.11 -20.40 -13.15
N ASN A 407 -2.21 -20.73 -13.86
CA ASN A 407 -3.35 -19.82 -13.95
C ASN A 407 -4.04 -19.72 -12.59
N LEU A 408 -4.09 -18.52 -12.00
CA LEU A 408 -4.53 -18.37 -10.63
C LEU A 408 -6.06 -18.46 -10.46
N TRP A 409 -6.83 -18.32 -11.54
CA TRP A 409 -8.28 -18.53 -11.50
C TRP A 409 -8.64 -20.02 -11.55
N SER A 410 -8.09 -20.77 -12.51
CA SER A 410 -8.38 -22.19 -12.68
C SER A 410 -7.51 -23.11 -11.81
N GLY A 411 -6.28 -22.69 -11.50
CA GLY A 411 -5.25 -23.51 -10.88
C GLY A 411 -4.59 -24.48 -11.86
N GLU A 412 -4.81 -24.30 -13.16
CA GLU A 412 -4.14 -25.08 -14.21
C GLU A 412 -2.67 -24.73 -14.25
N ARG A 413 -1.84 -25.76 -14.31
CA ARG A 413 -0.38 -25.63 -14.43
C ARG A 413 0.10 -26.11 -15.78
N THR A 414 0.94 -25.30 -16.41
CA THR A 414 1.59 -25.61 -17.67
C THR A 414 3.10 -25.41 -17.52
N PHE A 415 3.87 -26.30 -18.09
CA PHE A 415 5.32 -26.38 -17.88
C PHE A 415 6.08 -26.10 -19.18
N THR A 416 7.28 -25.52 -19.01
CA THR A 416 8.24 -25.28 -20.12
C THR A 416 7.63 -24.43 -21.24
N LEU A 417 6.91 -23.38 -20.84
CA LEU A 417 6.32 -22.42 -21.79
C LEU A 417 7.36 -21.45 -22.31
N THR A 418 7.16 -20.98 -23.53
CA THR A 418 7.90 -19.86 -24.13
C THR A 418 7.03 -18.61 -24.23
N THR A 419 5.71 -18.73 -24.09
CA THR A 419 4.74 -17.63 -24.11
C THR A 419 3.58 -17.92 -23.16
N LEU A 420 2.96 -16.86 -22.59
CA LEU A 420 1.63 -16.94 -21.98
C LEU A 420 0.58 -16.53 -23.00
N ASN A 421 -0.48 -17.31 -23.11
CA ASN A 421 -1.58 -17.04 -24.04
C ASN A 421 -2.90 -17.01 -23.27
N ALA A 422 -3.78 -16.07 -23.58
CA ALA A 422 -5.13 -16.03 -23.05
C ALA A 422 -6.11 -15.32 -23.97
N ASP A 423 -7.38 -15.77 -23.90
CA ASP A 423 -8.55 -15.04 -24.36
C ASP A 423 -9.21 -14.42 -23.15
N ILE A 424 -9.24 -13.10 -23.06
CA ILE A 424 -9.69 -12.36 -21.90
C ILE A 424 -11.01 -11.67 -22.23
N ALA A 425 -12.07 -12.02 -21.53
CA ALA A 425 -13.38 -11.41 -21.70
C ALA A 425 -13.33 -9.88 -21.43
N PRO A 426 -14.32 -9.11 -21.91
CA PRO A 426 -14.44 -7.69 -21.56
C PRO A 426 -14.39 -7.50 -20.03
N HIS A 427 -13.65 -6.50 -19.58
CA HIS A 427 -13.46 -6.10 -18.17
C HIS A 427 -12.84 -7.18 -17.28
N ASP A 428 -12.36 -8.31 -17.82
CA ASP A 428 -11.74 -9.37 -17.05
C ASP A 428 -10.21 -9.20 -16.95
N THR A 429 -9.61 -9.92 -16.02
CA THR A 429 -8.15 -9.98 -15.84
C THR A 429 -7.69 -11.42 -15.83
N ALA A 430 -6.80 -11.77 -16.74
CA ALA A 430 -6.02 -12.99 -16.66
C ALA A 430 -4.83 -12.77 -15.71
N ILE A 431 -4.57 -13.75 -14.83
CA ILE A 431 -3.48 -13.67 -13.85
C ILE A 431 -2.80 -15.02 -13.67
N TRP A 432 -1.46 -15.00 -13.65
CA TRP A 432 -0.63 -16.19 -13.48
C TRP A 432 0.44 -15.94 -12.40
N SER A 433 0.85 -17.01 -11.73
CA SER A 433 2.17 -17.11 -11.11
C SER A 433 3.09 -17.81 -12.09
N ILE A 434 4.29 -17.29 -12.32
CA ILE A 434 5.30 -17.87 -13.17
C ILE A 434 6.60 -18.16 -12.40
N HIS A 435 7.20 -19.32 -12.68
CA HIS A 435 8.52 -19.71 -12.24
C HIS A 435 9.46 -19.77 -13.44
N THR A 436 10.48 -18.91 -13.47
CA THR A 436 11.41 -18.83 -14.61
C THR A 436 12.54 -19.82 -14.45
N HIS A 437 12.95 -20.44 -15.58
CA HIS A 437 14.11 -21.32 -15.59
C HIS A 437 15.41 -20.52 -15.75
N THR A 438 16.52 -21.11 -15.35
CA THR A 438 17.85 -20.45 -15.23
C THR A 438 18.28 -19.70 -16.51
N ALA A 439 17.82 -20.13 -17.69
CA ALA A 439 18.13 -19.48 -18.96
C ALA A 439 17.47 -18.10 -19.14
N CYS A 440 16.43 -17.77 -18.35
CA CYS A 440 15.74 -16.48 -18.43
C CYS A 440 16.54 -15.35 -17.75
N GLY A 441 17.33 -15.66 -16.73
CA GLY A 441 17.94 -14.63 -15.87
C GLY A 441 16.89 -13.87 -15.04
N GLU A 442 17.32 -12.83 -14.36
CA GLU A 442 16.43 -11.91 -13.66
C GLU A 442 15.87 -10.87 -14.64
N PRO A 443 14.60 -10.46 -14.52
CA PRO A 443 14.07 -9.41 -15.37
C PRO A 443 14.71 -8.06 -14.99
N THR A 444 14.98 -7.27 -16.00
CA THR A 444 15.37 -5.87 -15.78
C THR A 444 14.14 -5.06 -15.36
N ARG A 445 14.35 -3.93 -14.66
CA ARG A 445 13.28 -2.99 -14.29
C ARG A 445 12.76 -2.27 -15.56
N THR A 446 12.01 -3.01 -16.36
CA THR A 446 11.56 -2.59 -17.69
C THR A 446 10.05 -2.37 -17.68
N GLY A 447 9.62 -1.27 -18.28
CA GLY A 447 8.21 -0.93 -18.43
C GLY A 447 8.00 0.50 -18.87
N ALA A 448 6.75 0.97 -18.74
CA ALA A 448 6.38 2.33 -19.02
C ALA A 448 6.86 3.28 -17.91
N ILE A 449 7.44 4.41 -18.29
CA ILE A 449 7.64 5.54 -17.37
C ILE A 449 6.46 6.47 -17.57
N VAL A 450 5.69 6.69 -16.50
CA VAL A 450 4.46 7.48 -16.58
C VAL A 450 4.56 8.79 -15.83
N MET A 451 3.89 9.81 -16.37
CA MET A 451 3.60 11.07 -15.69
C MET A 451 2.10 11.18 -15.51
N THR A 452 1.63 11.31 -14.26
CA THR A 452 0.22 11.52 -13.98
C THR A 452 -0.20 12.93 -14.36
N THR A 453 -1.39 13.09 -14.90
CA THR A 453 -1.93 14.40 -15.28
C THR A 453 -2.49 15.14 -14.07
N ASP A 454 -2.56 16.46 -14.17
CA ASP A 454 -3.22 17.36 -13.20
C ASP A 454 -4.72 17.51 -13.45
N LYS A 455 -5.27 16.76 -14.39
CA LYS A 455 -6.69 16.83 -14.80
C LYS A 455 -7.30 15.44 -14.80
N PRO A 456 -8.06 15.10 -13.76
CA PRO A 456 -8.83 13.87 -13.75
C PRO A 456 -9.91 13.94 -14.85
N HIS A 457 -9.91 12.97 -15.74
CA HIS A 457 -10.85 12.94 -16.86
C HIS A 457 -11.93 11.86 -16.73
N GLY A 458 -12.00 11.19 -15.58
CA GLY A 458 -12.90 10.05 -15.38
C GLY A 458 -12.61 8.87 -16.30
N SER A 459 -11.47 8.87 -16.98
CA SER A 459 -10.98 7.81 -17.85
C SER A 459 -9.53 7.49 -17.53
N ILE A 460 -9.25 6.21 -17.30
CA ILE A 460 -7.90 5.71 -17.05
C ILE A 460 -6.91 6.08 -18.18
N ASP A 461 -7.37 6.13 -19.43
CA ASP A 461 -6.53 6.43 -20.59
C ASP A 461 -6.08 7.90 -20.61
N GLY A 462 -6.85 8.80 -20.01
CA GLY A 462 -6.51 10.23 -19.90
C GLY A 462 -5.78 10.60 -18.62
N TYR A 463 -5.58 9.66 -17.69
CA TYR A 463 -4.99 9.95 -16.38
C TYR A 463 -3.46 9.98 -16.40
N ALA A 464 -2.83 9.09 -17.14
CA ALA A 464 -1.38 8.96 -17.19
C ALA A 464 -0.87 8.95 -18.63
N HIS A 465 0.24 9.64 -18.86
CA HIS A 465 0.94 9.67 -20.14
C HIS A 465 2.31 9.02 -20.03
N CYS A 466 2.80 8.45 -21.12
CA CYS A 466 4.05 7.72 -21.17
C CYS A 466 5.21 8.59 -21.70
N LEU A 467 6.36 8.49 -21.04
CA LEU A 467 7.62 9.02 -21.58
C LEU A 467 7.97 8.26 -22.85
N ALA A 468 8.18 8.97 -23.96
CA ALA A 468 8.56 8.37 -25.22
C ALA A 468 10.02 8.69 -25.59
N ALA A 469 10.69 7.78 -26.28
CA ALA A 469 12.04 7.95 -26.78
C ALA A 469 12.14 9.04 -27.87
N THR A 470 11.00 9.61 -28.27
CA THR A 470 10.94 10.86 -29.08
C THR A 470 11.44 12.09 -28.32
N GLY A 471 11.63 11.99 -27.00
CA GLY A 471 11.97 13.12 -26.11
C GLY A 471 10.74 13.95 -25.72
N ALA A 472 9.58 13.35 -25.72
CA ALA A 472 8.30 13.94 -25.31
C ALA A 472 7.52 13.00 -24.43
N VAL A 473 6.46 13.51 -23.80
CA VAL A 473 5.40 12.73 -23.16
C VAL A 473 4.27 12.55 -24.17
N GLU A 474 3.74 11.34 -24.29
CA GLU A 474 2.70 10.97 -25.25
C GLU A 474 1.63 10.12 -24.57
N GLU A 475 0.49 9.94 -25.22
CA GLU A 475 -0.50 8.96 -24.78
C GLU A 475 0.15 7.56 -24.79
N CYS A 476 -0.15 6.76 -23.77
CA CYS A 476 0.39 5.40 -23.69
C CYS A 476 -0.19 4.53 -24.78
N ALA A 477 0.65 4.02 -25.68
CA ALA A 477 0.29 3.21 -26.84
C ALA A 477 0.94 1.82 -26.84
N GLY A 478 1.79 1.52 -25.84
CA GLY A 478 2.52 0.25 -25.73
C GLY A 478 3.51 0.04 -26.87
N THR A 479 4.13 1.12 -27.34
CA THR A 479 5.14 1.04 -28.39
C THR A 479 6.54 0.82 -27.82
N PRO A 480 7.48 0.26 -28.61
CA PRO A 480 8.87 0.13 -28.17
C PRO A 480 9.52 1.45 -27.73
N GLU A 481 9.05 2.58 -28.27
CA GLU A 481 9.50 3.93 -27.91
C GLU A 481 9.06 4.35 -26.51
N GLN A 482 8.07 3.67 -25.94
CA GLN A 482 7.54 3.95 -24.59
C GLN A 482 7.99 2.92 -23.55
N THR A 483 8.86 1.98 -23.96
CA THR A 483 9.42 0.95 -23.08
C THR A 483 10.82 1.37 -22.65
N TRP A 484 11.03 1.45 -21.34
CA TRP A 484 12.25 1.90 -20.71
C TRP A 484 12.78 0.88 -19.72
N THR A 485 14.08 0.71 -19.67
CA THR A 485 14.76 0.01 -18.58
C THR A 485 15.45 1.03 -17.69
N PHE A 486 15.12 1.01 -16.40
CA PHE A 486 15.84 1.78 -15.39
C PHE A 486 16.94 0.91 -14.79
N THR A 487 18.20 1.19 -15.15
CA THR A 487 19.35 0.39 -14.72
C THR A 487 19.75 0.66 -13.27
N GLU A 488 20.54 -0.24 -12.67
CA GLU A 488 21.07 -0.06 -11.30
C GLU A 488 21.96 1.18 -11.20
N GLU A 489 22.65 1.55 -12.28
CA GLU A 489 23.47 2.75 -12.34
C GLU A 489 22.67 4.03 -12.55
N GLY A 490 21.35 3.92 -12.74
CA GLY A 490 20.44 5.04 -12.92
C GLY A 490 20.32 5.52 -14.36
N ALA A 491 20.67 4.71 -15.36
CA ALA A 491 20.39 5.03 -16.75
C ALA A 491 18.93 4.71 -17.11
N LEU A 492 18.34 5.58 -17.94
CA LEU A 492 17.06 5.32 -18.60
C LEU A 492 17.36 4.86 -20.02
N ASP A 493 17.35 3.54 -20.23
CA ASP A 493 17.69 2.87 -21.47
C ASP A 493 16.42 2.49 -22.26
N SER A 494 16.44 2.76 -23.56
CA SER A 494 15.40 2.39 -24.51
C SER A 494 16.02 1.71 -25.73
N ALA A 495 15.20 1.12 -26.60
CA ALA A 495 15.69 0.54 -27.87
C ALA A 495 16.45 1.52 -28.77
N GLN A 496 16.32 2.83 -28.52
CA GLN A 496 16.99 3.90 -29.29
C GLN A 496 18.18 4.51 -28.58
N GLY A 497 18.50 4.06 -27.36
CA GLY A 497 19.61 4.54 -26.54
C GLY A 497 19.17 5.12 -25.19
N CYS A 498 20.15 5.65 -24.46
CA CYS A 498 19.95 6.19 -23.13
C CYS A 498 19.58 7.68 -23.14
N LEU A 499 18.62 8.04 -22.27
CA LEU A 499 18.23 9.44 -22.09
C LEU A 499 19.36 10.22 -21.43
N SER A 500 19.83 11.28 -22.11
CA SER A 500 20.98 12.10 -21.73
C SER A 500 20.59 13.56 -21.59
N ALA A 501 21.09 14.25 -20.56
CA ALA A 501 20.90 15.69 -20.37
C ALA A 501 22.00 16.48 -21.09
N VAL A 502 21.79 16.87 -22.34
CA VAL A 502 22.76 17.58 -23.18
C VAL A 502 22.39 19.05 -23.28
N ASP A 503 23.26 19.94 -22.84
CA ASP A 503 23.09 21.40 -22.94
C ASP A 503 21.69 21.88 -22.46
N GLY A 504 21.23 21.30 -21.36
CA GLY A 504 19.92 21.64 -20.78
C GLY A 504 18.71 21.05 -21.51
N LYS A 505 18.93 20.10 -22.45
CA LYS A 505 17.86 19.41 -23.17
C LYS A 505 18.05 17.89 -23.08
N PRO A 506 16.97 17.14 -22.85
CA PRO A 506 17.01 15.69 -22.98
C PRO A 506 17.26 15.27 -24.43
N ALA A 507 18.12 14.27 -24.64
CA ALA A 507 18.39 13.69 -25.96
C ALA A 507 18.79 12.23 -25.80
N LEU A 508 18.44 11.39 -26.77
CA LEU A 508 18.93 10.01 -26.80
C LEU A 508 20.35 9.95 -27.37
N LYS A 509 21.19 9.18 -26.69
CA LYS A 509 22.57 8.89 -27.12
C LYS A 509 22.85 7.39 -26.97
N PRO A 510 23.85 6.85 -27.68
CA PRO A 510 24.34 5.51 -27.36
C PRO A 510 24.67 5.41 -25.87
N CYS A 511 24.22 4.33 -25.22
CA CYS A 511 24.40 4.13 -23.79
C CYS A 511 25.89 4.03 -23.41
N SER A 512 26.28 4.73 -22.36
CA SER A 512 27.64 4.75 -21.83
C SER A 512 27.61 4.89 -20.32
N GLY A 513 28.01 3.86 -19.59
CA GLY A 513 28.06 3.88 -18.13
C GLY A 513 29.08 4.89 -17.54
N ALA A 514 29.93 5.49 -18.37
CA ALA A 514 30.87 6.53 -17.95
C ALA A 514 30.32 7.97 -18.14
N ASP A 515 29.18 8.13 -18.83
CA ASP A 515 28.61 9.44 -19.13
C ASP A 515 27.62 9.87 -18.05
N ALA A 516 28.03 10.71 -17.12
CA ALA A 516 27.20 11.24 -16.06
C ALA A 516 25.93 11.97 -16.56
N GLN A 517 25.90 12.42 -17.83
CA GLN A 517 24.71 13.03 -18.42
C GLN A 517 23.58 12.01 -18.65
N GLN A 518 23.88 10.71 -18.63
CA GLN A 518 22.92 9.62 -18.78
C GLN A 518 22.44 9.03 -17.46
N HIS A 519 23.01 9.48 -16.33
CA HIS A 519 22.64 8.97 -15.01
C HIS A 519 21.60 9.89 -14.36
N TRP A 520 20.53 9.27 -13.86
CA TRP A 520 19.40 9.92 -13.23
C TRP A 520 19.17 9.34 -11.83
N ASN A 521 19.14 10.21 -10.83
CA ASN A 521 18.76 9.85 -9.47
C ASN A 521 17.26 9.97 -9.32
N TYR A 522 16.60 8.88 -8.98
CA TYR A 522 15.16 8.86 -8.74
C TYR A 522 14.85 9.13 -7.27
N THR A 523 14.10 10.19 -6.99
CA THR A 523 13.75 10.58 -5.62
C THR A 523 12.45 9.93 -5.15
N LEU A 524 12.22 9.88 -3.82
CA LEU A 524 10.94 9.40 -3.28
C LEU A 524 9.75 10.26 -3.77
N SER A 525 9.93 11.57 -3.93
CA SER A 525 8.90 12.45 -4.50
C SER A 525 8.61 12.20 -5.98
N GLY A 526 9.44 11.40 -6.67
CA GLY A 526 9.23 11.06 -8.09
C GLY A 526 10.04 11.92 -9.07
N ASN A 527 11.00 12.72 -8.60
CA ASN A 527 11.85 13.49 -9.50
C ASN A 527 12.95 12.63 -10.10
N LEU A 528 13.22 12.80 -11.40
CA LEU A 528 14.40 12.31 -12.10
C LEU A 528 15.43 13.43 -12.15
N VAL A 529 16.44 13.33 -11.29
CA VAL A 529 17.50 14.34 -11.12
C VAL A 529 18.76 13.91 -11.87
N ASN A 530 19.19 14.66 -12.88
CA ASN A 530 20.38 14.31 -13.64
C ASN A 530 21.66 14.48 -12.82
N ALA A 531 22.52 13.46 -12.79
CA ALA A 531 23.72 13.43 -11.96
C ALA A 531 24.81 14.44 -12.39
N SER A 532 24.83 14.87 -13.67
CA SER A 532 25.83 15.79 -14.18
C SER A 532 25.61 17.25 -13.82
N ASN A 533 24.34 17.66 -13.63
CA ASN A 533 23.98 19.08 -13.48
C ASN A 533 22.97 19.36 -12.35
N ASN A 534 22.45 18.32 -11.67
CA ASN A 534 21.43 18.41 -10.62
C ASN A 534 20.11 19.06 -11.06
N LEU A 535 19.76 18.96 -12.35
CA LEU A 535 18.50 19.44 -12.88
C LEU A 535 17.50 18.29 -13.02
N CYS A 536 16.19 18.60 -12.92
CA CYS A 536 15.10 17.65 -13.02
C CYS A 536 14.57 17.54 -14.45
N LEU A 537 14.29 16.32 -14.91
CA LEU A 537 13.55 16.07 -16.14
C LEU A 537 12.15 16.71 -16.02
N THR A 538 11.81 17.58 -16.96
CA THR A 538 10.66 18.48 -16.86
C THR A 538 9.85 18.45 -18.14
N ASN A 539 8.53 18.19 -18.02
CA ASN A 539 7.55 18.40 -19.08
C ASN A 539 7.08 19.85 -19.12
N ALA A 540 6.48 20.29 -20.22
CA ALA A 540 5.95 21.65 -20.35
C ALA A 540 4.82 21.95 -19.34
N SER A 541 3.94 20.97 -19.12
CA SER A 541 2.96 20.91 -18.01
C SER A 541 2.62 19.44 -17.72
N PRO A 542 1.96 19.10 -16.60
CA PRO A 542 1.59 17.70 -16.30
C PRO A 542 0.75 17.05 -17.40
N SER A 543 -0.11 17.81 -18.07
CA SER A 543 -1.01 17.32 -19.13
C SER A 543 -0.48 17.54 -20.55
N ALA A 544 0.75 18.08 -20.73
CA ALA A 544 1.28 18.35 -22.06
C ALA A 544 1.73 17.05 -22.75
N THR A 545 1.28 16.85 -23.99
CA THR A 545 1.73 15.76 -24.86
C THR A 545 2.37 16.32 -26.12
N GLY A 546 3.32 15.56 -26.72
CA GLY A 546 4.00 15.93 -27.97
C GLY A 546 4.91 17.15 -27.87
N GLN A 547 5.15 17.68 -26.66
CA GLN A 547 6.07 18.80 -26.44
C GLN A 547 7.45 18.30 -26.04
N PRO A 548 8.53 18.94 -26.54
CA PRO A 548 9.88 18.58 -26.13
C PRO A 548 10.10 18.74 -24.62
N LEU A 549 10.67 17.74 -24.00
CA LEU A 549 11.11 17.80 -22.60
C LEU A 549 12.28 18.78 -22.43
N THR A 550 12.46 19.23 -21.21
CA THR A 550 13.59 20.07 -20.77
C THR A 550 14.21 19.51 -19.49
N VAL A 551 15.39 20.00 -19.10
CA VAL A 551 15.88 19.86 -17.73
C VAL A 551 15.91 21.22 -17.07
N GLN A 552 15.32 21.33 -15.88
CA GLN A 552 15.16 22.60 -15.15
C GLN A 552 15.53 22.41 -13.67
N ALA A 553 15.68 23.50 -12.93
CA ALA A 553 15.85 23.41 -11.49
C ALA A 553 14.70 22.61 -10.88
N CYS A 554 15.04 21.70 -9.99
CA CYS A 554 14.04 20.89 -9.29
C CYS A 554 13.19 21.80 -8.40
N GLY A 555 11.91 21.80 -8.62
CA GLY A 555 10.93 22.54 -7.82
C GLY A 555 10.27 21.64 -6.79
N HIS A 556 9.93 22.19 -5.62
CA HIS A 556 9.09 21.52 -4.66
C HIS A 556 7.65 21.49 -5.20
N ASN A 557 7.01 20.33 -5.15
CA ASN A 557 5.60 20.14 -5.57
C ASN A 557 5.31 20.54 -7.03
N GLN A 558 6.26 20.36 -7.95
CA GLN A 558 6.02 20.62 -9.37
C GLN A 558 5.59 19.32 -10.09
N LEU A 559 4.28 19.16 -10.32
CA LEU A 559 3.70 17.97 -10.94
C LEU A 559 4.32 17.62 -12.30
N ASN A 560 4.74 18.62 -13.08
CA ASN A 560 5.41 18.42 -14.38
C ASN A 560 6.87 17.92 -14.26
N GLN A 561 7.34 17.61 -13.04
CA GLN A 561 8.64 16.99 -12.75
C GLN A 561 8.49 15.64 -12.01
N ILE A 562 7.26 15.15 -11.84
CA ILE A 562 6.97 13.90 -11.11
C ILE A 562 6.75 12.76 -12.09
N TRP A 563 7.57 11.75 -11.96
CA TRP A 563 7.59 10.55 -12.80
C TRP A 563 7.37 9.30 -11.96
N SER A 564 6.77 8.28 -12.55
CA SER A 564 6.70 6.95 -11.96
C SER A 564 7.43 5.98 -12.86
N LEU A 565 8.44 5.33 -12.30
CA LEU A 565 9.32 4.40 -12.99
C LEU A 565 8.86 2.96 -12.77
N PRO A 566 9.29 2.02 -13.62
CA PRO A 566 9.19 0.60 -13.32
C PRO A 566 9.80 0.26 -11.96
N ASN A 567 9.05 -0.52 -11.14
CA ASN A 567 9.42 -0.89 -9.76
C ASN A 567 10.50 -1.98 -9.71
#